data_9d93ba6f127fc57c460fc37b0ffad267
#
_entry.id   9d93ba6f127fc57c460fc37b0ffad267
#
_cell.length_a   1.000
_cell.length_b   1.000
_cell.length_c   1.000
_cell.angle_alpha   90.00
_cell.angle_beta   90.00
_cell.angle_gamma   90.00
#
_symmetry.space_group_name_H-M   'P 1'
#
loop_
_entity.id
_entity.type
_entity.pdbx_description
1 polymer ?
#
loop_
_entity_poly.entity_id
_entity_poly.type
_entity_poly.pdbx_seq_one_letter_code
_entity_poly.pdbx_strand_id
1 'polypeptide(L)'
;MTKRLGALAVLLPVIGLLCGCSLLNSEYVSVKDYSPSVQEESSTDGKVTVANFSALKQALLNMAYAGQTEGTIIFDAAYDGDTTADMASACWQVRTQDALCAYCVENMAYEINKIVTINEASVFISYSDVSEAAGDIRHLAFSSGIDEIISEAFSAGEKKLVVLISRSTYGAEDMAAAVTRVYREDPAIVPKEPVASVNMYSGTGAQKLYEISINYGMTGEELDARTAQLQAVDAFADLDTDDMGEEELAYAACEYLMEHCAVSEDKNDNTAYAALVGGQANSEGAALAYIVLCRELGVDCRIVYGQKNWTEHCWNIVRIDGSYYHVDITAAIESGAEAGFLMNDETAWGQYRWDVSSYPKCSGELRYGDLLFDE
;
A
#
# COMPACT_ATOMS: atom_id res chain seq x y z
N MET A 1 -21.46 64.13 52.13
CA MET A 1 -22.10 64.71 50.92
C MET A 1 -21.55 63.95 49.72
N THR A 2 -22.42 63.10 49.13
CA THR A 2 -22.77 63.04 47.70
C THR A 2 -21.60 62.92 46.72
N LYS A 3 -21.52 61.95 45.84
CA LYS A 3 -22.49 61.31 44.93
C LYS A 3 -21.97 60.00 44.36
N ARG A 4 -22.81 59.08 44.18
CA ARG A 4 -22.72 57.85 43.35
C ARG A 4 -22.54 58.21 41.85
N LEU A 5 -21.73 57.47 41.15
CA LEU A 5 -21.97 57.08 39.75
C LEU A 5 -21.20 55.79 39.51
N GLY A 6 -21.76 54.90 39.16
CA GLY A 6 -22.09 53.71 38.54
C GLY A 6 -21.32 53.56 37.23
N ALA A 7 -20.44 52.56 37.13
CA ALA A 7 -19.86 52.14 35.90
C ALA A 7 -20.32 50.68 35.65
N LEU A 8 -21.07 50.54 34.63
CA LEU A 8 -21.61 49.36 34.01
C LEU A 8 -20.49 48.47 33.52
N ALA A 9 -20.28 47.31 34.15
CA ALA A 9 -19.37 46.30 33.65
C ALA A 9 -20.08 45.55 32.53
N VAL A 10 -19.66 45.77 31.32
CA VAL A 10 -20.05 44.99 30.14
C VAL A 10 -19.27 43.66 30.22
N LEU A 11 -19.99 42.60 30.60
CA LEU A 11 -19.52 41.22 30.44
C LEU A 11 -19.62 40.84 28.96
N LEU A 12 -18.51 40.84 28.25
CA LEU A 12 -18.41 40.15 26.97
C LEU A 12 -18.14 38.65 27.26
N PRO A 13 -18.97 37.75 26.74
CA PRO A 13 -18.64 36.33 26.79
C PRO A 13 -17.52 36.07 25.78
N VAL A 14 -16.35 35.68 26.26
CA VAL A 14 -15.32 35.04 25.46
C VAL A 14 -15.88 33.68 25.07
N ILE A 15 -16.53 33.60 23.92
CA ILE A 15 -16.81 32.34 23.24
C ILE A 15 -15.47 31.87 22.70
N GLY A 16 -14.81 31.00 23.46
CA GLY A 16 -13.64 30.26 23.02
C GLY A 16 -13.98 29.45 21.81
N LEU A 17 -13.34 29.80 20.70
CA LEU A 17 -13.24 28.97 19.50
C LEU A 17 -12.51 27.66 19.86
N LEU A 18 -13.26 26.67 20.30
CA LEU A 18 -12.88 25.25 20.23
C LEU A 18 -13.34 24.71 18.88
N CYS A 19 -12.74 25.22 17.81
CA CYS A 19 -12.79 24.59 16.48
C CYS A 19 -11.39 24.07 16.18
N GLY A 20 -11.10 22.92 16.69
CA GLY A 20 -9.90 22.19 16.33
C GLY A 20 -10.07 20.74 16.78
N CYS A 21 -9.86 19.83 15.86
CA CYS A 21 -9.81 18.38 16.06
C CYS A 21 -11.12 17.59 15.85
N SER A 22 -11.87 17.91 14.80
CA SER A 22 -12.80 16.92 14.21
C SER A 22 -12.40 16.49 12.79
N LEU A 23 -11.16 16.78 12.38
CA LEU A 23 -10.62 16.38 11.06
C LEU A 23 -9.82 15.07 11.10
N LEU A 24 -9.72 14.43 12.27
CA LEU A 24 -9.02 13.14 12.43
C LEU A 24 -9.95 11.95 12.69
N ASN A 25 -11.27 12.16 12.66
CA ASN A 25 -12.24 11.08 12.54
C ASN A 25 -12.75 11.09 11.10
N SER A 26 -11.92 10.75 10.14
CA SER A 26 -12.41 10.30 8.86
C SER A 26 -13.04 8.93 9.09
N GLU A 27 -14.34 8.93 9.43
CA GLU A 27 -15.16 7.79 9.07
C GLU A 27 -14.82 7.48 7.62
N TYR A 28 -14.33 6.28 7.38
CA TYR A 28 -14.17 5.71 6.06
C TYR A 28 -15.52 5.88 5.36
N VAL A 29 -15.61 6.88 4.50
CA VAL A 29 -16.68 6.93 3.53
C VAL A 29 -16.34 5.77 2.61
N SER A 30 -16.99 4.62 2.85
CA SER A 30 -17.07 3.60 1.83
C SER A 30 -17.61 4.31 0.60
N VAL A 31 -16.73 4.59 -0.34
CA VAL A 31 -17.14 5.11 -1.64
C VAL A 31 -18.00 4.00 -2.20
N LYS A 32 -19.32 4.23 -2.21
CA LYS A 32 -20.25 3.37 -2.93
C LYS A 32 -19.60 3.07 -4.27
N ASP A 33 -19.62 1.80 -4.63
CA ASP A 33 -19.18 1.31 -5.92
C ASP A 33 -19.34 2.38 -6.99
N TYR A 34 -18.24 2.79 -7.60
CA TYR A 34 -18.29 3.65 -8.77
C TYR A 34 -18.90 2.81 -9.89
N SER A 35 -20.20 2.74 -9.87
CA SER A 35 -20.96 2.45 -11.09
C SER A 35 -20.87 3.72 -11.91
N PRO A 36 -20.20 3.72 -13.08
CA PRO A 36 -20.31 4.84 -13.99
C PRO A 36 -21.80 5.10 -14.15
N SER A 37 -22.22 6.38 -13.98
CA SER A 37 -23.63 6.75 -14.11
C SER A 37 -24.07 6.29 -15.50
N VAL A 38 -24.68 5.12 -15.54
CA VAL A 38 -25.38 4.62 -16.70
C VAL A 38 -26.53 5.59 -16.87
N GLN A 39 -26.41 6.53 -17.80
CA GLN A 39 -27.61 7.09 -18.39
C GLN A 39 -28.30 5.89 -19.02
N GLU A 40 -29.43 5.49 -18.43
CA GLU A 40 -30.33 4.49 -19.01
C GLU A 40 -30.83 5.04 -20.36
N GLU A 41 -30.02 4.83 -21.39
CA GLU A 41 -30.56 4.86 -22.76
C GLU A 41 -31.37 3.58 -22.90
N SER A 42 -32.67 3.75 -23.09
CA SER A 42 -33.72 2.77 -23.10
C SER A 42 -33.31 1.47 -23.83
N SER A 43 -32.93 0.44 -23.08
CA SER A 43 -32.79 -0.92 -23.60
C SER A 43 -34.18 -1.55 -23.71
N THR A 44 -34.75 -1.52 -24.87
CA THR A 44 -35.87 -2.38 -25.21
C THR A 44 -35.27 -3.63 -25.87
N ASP A 45 -35.35 -4.74 -25.16
CA ASP A 45 -35.01 -6.08 -25.70
C ASP A 45 -33.51 -6.34 -26.06
N GLY A 46 -32.55 -5.86 -25.20
CA GLY A 46 -31.12 -6.14 -25.42
C GLY A 46 -30.47 -5.36 -26.56
N LYS A 47 -31.18 -4.35 -27.11
CA LYS A 47 -30.70 -3.48 -28.19
C LYS A 47 -30.42 -2.07 -27.67
N VAL A 48 -29.28 -1.51 -28.04
CA VAL A 48 -28.87 -0.15 -27.64
C VAL A 48 -28.86 0.76 -28.86
N THR A 49 -29.58 1.89 -28.83
CA THR A 49 -29.60 2.87 -29.91
C THR A 49 -28.54 3.94 -29.64
N VAL A 50 -27.71 4.24 -30.66
CA VAL A 50 -26.61 5.21 -30.55
C VAL A 50 -26.78 6.35 -31.58
N ALA A 51 -26.63 7.59 -31.13
CA ALA A 51 -26.82 8.78 -31.96
C ALA A 51 -25.47 9.38 -32.48
N ASN A 52 -24.34 8.98 -31.94
CA ASN A 52 -23.01 9.49 -32.30
C ASN A 52 -21.90 8.53 -31.84
N PHE A 53 -20.67 8.84 -32.23
CA PHE A 53 -19.50 8.03 -31.90
C PHE A 53 -19.26 7.88 -30.37
N SER A 54 -19.52 8.94 -29.58
CA SER A 54 -19.35 8.86 -28.13
C SER A 54 -20.35 7.89 -27.50
N ALA A 55 -21.61 7.93 -27.91
CA ALA A 55 -22.64 7.00 -27.45
C ALA A 55 -22.30 5.55 -27.88
N LEU A 56 -21.81 5.37 -29.11
CA LEU A 56 -21.32 4.07 -29.60
C LEU A 56 -20.21 3.50 -28.71
N LYS A 57 -19.18 4.30 -28.43
CA LYS A 57 -18.09 3.90 -27.57
C LYS A 57 -18.58 3.54 -26.15
N GLN A 58 -19.47 4.35 -25.59
CA GLN A 58 -20.03 4.10 -24.26
C GLN A 58 -20.87 2.81 -24.23
N ALA A 59 -21.67 2.54 -25.26
CA ALA A 59 -22.44 1.30 -25.37
C ALA A 59 -21.53 0.07 -25.36
N LEU A 60 -20.43 0.09 -26.15
CA LEU A 60 -19.45 -0.99 -26.18
C LEU A 60 -18.73 -1.18 -24.83
N LEU A 61 -18.38 -0.07 -24.15
CA LEU A 61 -17.81 -0.13 -22.79
C LEU A 61 -18.79 -0.78 -21.81
N ASN A 62 -20.07 -0.34 -21.83
CA ASN A 62 -21.09 -0.90 -20.94
C ASN A 62 -21.28 -2.41 -21.18
N MET A 63 -21.29 -2.86 -22.43
CA MET A 63 -21.35 -4.28 -22.79
C MET A 63 -20.15 -5.04 -22.21
N ALA A 64 -18.94 -4.50 -22.38
CA ALA A 64 -17.72 -5.13 -21.87
C ALA A 64 -17.69 -5.18 -20.32
N TYR A 65 -18.07 -4.12 -19.63
CA TYR A 65 -18.15 -4.06 -18.18
C TYR A 65 -19.25 -4.97 -17.60
N ALA A 66 -20.31 -5.20 -18.37
CA ALA A 66 -21.37 -6.14 -17.99
C ALA A 66 -21.02 -7.61 -18.32
N GLY A 67 -19.81 -7.89 -18.86
CA GLY A 67 -19.40 -9.23 -19.25
C GLY A 67 -20.25 -9.84 -20.38
N GLN A 68 -20.91 -9.02 -21.20
CA GLN A 68 -21.75 -9.50 -22.28
C GLN A 68 -20.89 -10.07 -23.40
N THR A 69 -21.23 -11.27 -23.88
CA THR A 69 -20.54 -11.92 -24.98
C THR A 69 -21.09 -11.55 -26.34
N GLU A 70 -22.34 -11.05 -26.37
CA GLU A 70 -23.03 -10.60 -27.58
C GLU A 70 -23.99 -9.45 -27.27
N GLY A 71 -24.27 -8.61 -28.27
CA GLY A 71 -25.22 -7.52 -28.16
C GLY A 71 -25.53 -6.88 -29.50
N THR A 72 -26.54 -6.02 -29.53
CA THR A 72 -26.99 -5.34 -30.76
C THR A 72 -26.98 -3.84 -30.58
N ILE A 73 -26.31 -3.15 -31.49
CA ILE A 73 -26.26 -1.68 -31.56
C ILE A 73 -27.08 -1.22 -32.76
N ILE A 74 -28.02 -0.30 -32.54
CA ILE A 74 -28.83 0.34 -33.59
C ILE A 74 -28.29 1.76 -33.78
N PHE A 75 -27.91 2.10 -34.99
CA PHE A 75 -27.55 3.48 -35.34
C PHE A 75 -28.80 4.29 -35.58
N ASP A 76 -28.96 5.41 -34.86
CA ASP A 76 -30.05 6.36 -35.07
C ASP A 76 -30.06 6.87 -36.51
N ALA A 77 -31.24 7.20 -37.04
CA ALA A 77 -31.37 7.75 -38.39
C ALA A 77 -30.63 9.09 -38.59
N ALA A 78 -30.36 9.82 -37.51
CA ALA A 78 -29.60 11.07 -37.49
C ALA A 78 -28.08 10.86 -37.18
N TYR A 79 -27.61 9.60 -37.15
CA TYR A 79 -26.18 9.32 -36.96
C TYR A 79 -25.36 9.90 -38.12
N ASP A 80 -24.45 10.83 -37.83
CA ASP A 80 -23.72 11.60 -38.83
C ASP A 80 -22.31 11.07 -39.17
N GLY A 81 -21.96 9.84 -38.65
CA GLY A 81 -20.68 9.18 -38.87
C GLY A 81 -20.75 8.08 -39.93
N ASP A 82 -19.56 7.59 -40.27
CA ASP A 82 -19.42 6.34 -41.07
C ASP A 82 -19.53 5.15 -40.09
N THR A 83 -20.70 4.49 -40.08
CA THR A 83 -21.00 3.41 -39.15
C THR A 83 -19.96 2.27 -39.15
N THR A 84 -19.34 1.97 -40.33
CA THR A 84 -18.31 0.92 -40.46
C THR A 84 -16.98 1.38 -39.85
N ALA A 85 -16.53 2.57 -40.23
CA ALA A 85 -15.27 3.14 -39.76
C ALA A 85 -15.36 3.42 -38.23
N ASP A 86 -16.50 3.92 -37.76
CA ASP A 86 -16.73 4.24 -36.37
C ASP A 86 -16.81 2.99 -35.52
N MET A 87 -17.46 1.90 -35.95
CA MET A 87 -17.43 0.61 -35.24
C MET A 87 -16.02 0.08 -35.10
N ALA A 88 -15.23 0.07 -36.18
CA ALA A 88 -13.82 -0.37 -36.13
C ALA A 88 -13.01 0.45 -35.15
N SER A 89 -13.16 1.77 -35.17
CA SER A 89 -12.46 2.69 -34.26
C SER A 89 -12.91 2.54 -32.82
N ALA A 90 -14.21 2.43 -32.57
CA ALA A 90 -14.75 2.29 -31.23
C ALA A 90 -14.34 0.96 -30.57
N CYS A 91 -14.45 -0.16 -31.30
CA CYS A 91 -14.01 -1.47 -30.80
C CYS A 91 -12.50 -1.47 -30.48
N TRP A 92 -11.68 -0.87 -31.32
CA TRP A 92 -10.24 -0.72 -31.07
C TRP A 92 -9.98 0.16 -29.84
N GLN A 93 -10.63 1.34 -29.74
CA GLN A 93 -10.46 2.26 -28.62
C GLN A 93 -10.90 1.64 -27.31
N VAL A 94 -12.05 1.00 -27.25
CA VAL A 94 -12.53 0.33 -26.04
C VAL A 94 -11.54 -0.71 -25.57
N ARG A 95 -11.11 -1.58 -26.47
CA ARG A 95 -10.18 -2.67 -26.13
C ARG A 95 -8.79 -2.18 -25.73
N THR A 96 -8.30 -1.06 -26.25
CA THR A 96 -6.90 -0.63 -26.06
C THR A 96 -6.73 0.62 -25.21
N GLN A 97 -7.78 1.40 -25.00
CA GLN A 97 -7.74 2.67 -24.29
C GLN A 97 -8.54 2.68 -22.98
N ASP A 98 -9.14 1.56 -22.62
CA ASP A 98 -9.73 1.33 -21.30
C ASP A 98 -8.90 0.25 -20.58
N ALA A 99 -8.52 0.51 -19.33
CA ALA A 99 -7.58 -0.34 -18.61
C ALA A 99 -8.18 -1.73 -18.30
N LEU A 100 -9.47 -1.79 -17.94
CA LEU A 100 -10.17 -3.04 -17.65
C LEU A 100 -10.37 -3.85 -18.95
N CYS A 101 -10.83 -3.20 -20.01
CA CYS A 101 -11.00 -3.86 -21.31
C CYS A 101 -9.66 -4.35 -21.89
N ALA A 102 -8.58 -3.59 -21.72
CA ALA A 102 -7.23 -4.00 -22.14
C ALA A 102 -6.74 -5.24 -21.37
N TYR A 103 -7.22 -5.45 -20.14
CA TYR A 103 -6.90 -6.61 -19.32
C TYR A 103 -7.76 -7.83 -19.67
N CYS A 104 -9.10 -7.66 -19.80
CA CYS A 104 -10.02 -8.79 -19.88
C CYS A 104 -10.60 -9.08 -21.27
N VAL A 105 -10.61 -8.11 -22.22
CA VAL A 105 -11.20 -8.32 -23.55
C VAL A 105 -10.14 -8.83 -24.54
N GLU A 106 -10.26 -10.09 -24.93
CA GLU A 106 -9.38 -10.70 -25.92
C GLU A 106 -9.70 -10.19 -27.33
N ASN A 107 -10.99 -10.22 -27.71
CA ASN A 107 -11.44 -9.76 -29.01
C ASN A 107 -12.81 -9.09 -28.94
N MET A 108 -13.06 -8.14 -29.84
CA MET A 108 -14.33 -7.48 -30.04
C MET A 108 -14.61 -7.43 -31.55
N ALA A 109 -15.45 -8.33 -32.02
CA ALA A 109 -15.85 -8.45 -33.42
C ALA A 109 -17.25 -7.88 -33.64
N TYR A 110 -17.58 -7.50 -34.87
CA TYR A 110 -18.89 -6.97 -35.21
C TYR A 110 -19.28 -7.33 -36.64
N GLU A 111 -20.60 -7.37 -36.89
CA GLU A 111 -21.20 -7.50 -38.21
C GLU A 111 -22.22 -6.39 -38.41
N ILE A 112 -22.15 -5.60 -39.48
CA ILE A 112 -23.09 -4.54 -39.76
C ILE A 112 -24.09 -5.01 -40.82
N ASN A 113 -25.36 -4.93 -40.46
CA ASN A 113 -26.49 -5.28 -41.35
C ASN A 113 -27.35 -4.02 -41.59
N LYS A 114 -27.69 -3.80 -42.84
CA LYS A 114 -28.60 -2.73 -43.24
C LYS A 114 -30.02 -3.25 -43.33
N ILE A 115 -30.89 -2.80 -42.43
CA ILE A 115 -32.30 -3.18 -42.37
C ILE A 115 -33.12 -1.97 -42.90
N VAL A 116 -33.48 -2.03 -44.18
CA VAL A 116 -34.24 -0.96 -44.90
C VAL A 116 -33.47 0.38 -44.87
N THR A 117 -33.71 1.21 -43.83
CA THR A 117 -33.13 2.55 -43.64
C THR A 117 -32.27 2.68 -42.41
N ILE A 118 -32.14 1.63 -41.61
CA ILE A 118 -31.43 1.62 -40.31
C ILE A 118 -30.24 0.69 -40.42
N ASN A 119 -29.03 1.13 -39.97
CA ASN A 119 -27.88 0.27 -39.80
C ASN A 119 -27.96 -0.35 -38.39
N GLU A 120 -27.77 -1.65 -38.33
CA GLU A 120 -27.70 -2.42 -37.07
C GLU A 120 -26.36 -3.15 -37.04
N ALA A 121 -25.65 -3.14 -35.90
CA ALA A 121 -24.45 -3.91 -35.69
C ALA A 121 -24.67 -4.98 -34.64
N SER A 122 -24.40 -6.23 -35.00
CA SER A 122 -24.25 -7.32 -34.03
C SER A 122 -22.81 -7.29 -33.53
N VAL A 123 -22.61 -7.24 -32.21
CA VAL A 123 -21.31 -7.19 -31.56
C VAL A 123 -21.07 -8.51 -30.83
N PHE A 124 -19.83 -9.03 -30.94
CA PHE A 124 -19.39 -10.25 -30.30
C PHE A 124 -18.11 -9.96 -29.50
N ILE A 125 -18.13 -10.20 -28.19
CA ILE A 125 -17.02 -9.96 -27.28
C ILE A 125 -16.51 -11.28 -26.75
N SER A 126 -15.23 -11.57 -26.92
CA SER A 126 -14.57 -12.68 -26.23
C SER A 126 -13.64 -12.14 -25.15
N TYR A 127 -13.63 -12.84 -24.04
CA TYR A 127 -12.84 -12.50 -22.88
C TYR A 127 -11.72 -13.52 -22.70
N SER A 128 -10.58 -13.05 -22.20
CA SER A 128 -9.46 -13.91 -21.81
C SER A 128 -9.83 -14.77 -20.59
N ASP A 129 -9.11 -15.88 -20.36
CA ASP A 129 -9.33 -16.76 -19.21
C ASP A 129 -9.20 -16.02 -17.85
N VAL A 130 -8.54 -14.85 -17.84
CA VAL A 130 -8.46 -13.98 -16.64
C VAL A 130 -9.79 -13.29 -16.31
N SER A 131 -10.79 -13.34 -17.21
CA SER A 131 -12.12 -12.73 -16.98
C SER A 131 -12.91 -13.44 -15.86
N GLU A 132 -12.63 -14.71 -15.57
CA GLU A 132 -13.22 -15.40 -14.41
C GLU A 132 -12.72 -14.78 -13.09
N ALA A 133 -11.52 -14.20 -13.09
CA ALA A 133 -10.96 -13.44 -11.97
C ALA A 133 -11.44 -11.97 -11.93
N ALA A 134 -12.26 -11.52 -12.87
CA ALA A 134 -12.80 -10.15 -12.89
C ALA A 134 -13.70 -9.85 -11.68
N GLY A 135 -14.24 -10.88 -11.01
CA GLY A 135 -14.95 -10.73 -9.74
C GLY A 135 -14.06 -10.34 -8.55
N ASP A 136 -12.76 -10.55 -8.66
CA ASP A 136 -11.78 -10.32 -7.60
C ASP A 136 -10.96 -9.04 -7.82
N ILE A 137 -11.35 -8.18 -8.78
CA ILE A 137 -10.66 -6.91 -9.03
C ILE A 137 -10.99 -5.93 -7.91
N ARG A 138 -9.95 -5.50 -7.18
CA ARG A 138 -10.09 -4.46 -6.16
C ARG A 138 -10.05 -3.09 -6.81
N HIS A 139 -10.90 -2.19 -6.34
CA HIS A 139 -11.07 -0.85 -6.90
C HIS A 139 -10.58 0.23 -5.95
N LEU A 140 -9.69 1.10 -6.43
CA LEU A 140 -9.20 2.26 -5.71
C LEU A 140 -9.46 3.56 -6.50
N ALA A 141 -9.78 4.63 -5.79
CA ALA A 141 -9.85 5.97 -6.39
C ALA A 141 -8.45 6.52 -6.68
N PHE A 142 -7.51 6.29 -5.76
CA PHE A 142 -6.14 6.81 -5.80
C PHE A 142 -5.13 5.75 -5.37
N SER A 143 -3.86 5.92 -5.76
CA SER A 143 -2.76 4.99 -5.39
C SER A 143 -2.44 4.96 -3.90
N SER A 144 -2.89 5.95 -3.11
CA SER A 144 -2.60 6.04 -1.68
C SER A 144 -3.22 4.91 -0.83
N GLY A 145 -4.23 4.20 -1.35
CA GLY A 145 -4.83 3.05 -0.65
C GLY A 145 -4.17 1.70 -0.97
N ILE A 146 -3.10 1.69 -1.76
CA ILE A 146 -2.53 0.43 -2.24
C ILE A 146 -1.86 -0.40 -1.14
N ASP A 147 -1.27 0.26 -0.15
CA ASP A 147 -0.54 -0.40 0.94
C ASP A 147 -1.48 -1.26 1.80
N GLU A 148 -2.69 -0.77 2.08
CA GLU A 148 -3.72 -1.52 2.80
C GLU A 148 -4.14 -2.78 2.03
N ILE A 149 -4.38 -2.64 0.71
CA ILE A 149 -4.76 -3.76 -0.15
C ILE A 149 -3.64 -4.82 -0.24
N ILE A 150 -2.37 -4.40 -0.32
CA ILE A 150 -1.23 -5.32 -0.32
C ILE A 150 -1.11 -6.01 1.04
N SER A 151 -1.29 -5.29 2.14
CA SER A 151 -1.28 -5.86 3.50
C SER A 151 -2.36 -6.93 3.68
N GLU A 152 -3.59 -6.67 3.21
CA GLU A 152 -4.67 -7.66 3.20
C GLU A 152 -4.29 -8.90 2.36
N ALA A 153 -3.72 -8.69 1.17
CA ALA A 153 -3.29 -9.78 0.29
C ALA A 153 -2.19 -10.64 0.95
N PHE A 154 -1.24 -10.04 1.67
CA PHE A 154 -0.23 -10.76 2.45
C PHE A 154 -0.87 -11.59 3.57
N SER A 155 -1.76 -10.99 4.34
CA SER A 155 -2.47 -11.67 5.44
C SER A 155 -3.29 -12.87 4.94
N ALA A 156 -3.81 -12.78 3.71
CA ALA A 156 -4.56 -13.85 3.06
C ALA A 156 -3.68 -14.86 2.29
N GLY A 157 -2.37 -14.64 2.20
CA GLY A 157 -1.45 -15.47 1.42
C GLY A 157 -1.74 -15.47 -0.08
N GLU A 158 -2.33 -14.38 -0.60
CA GLU A 158 -2.69 -14.26 -2.01
C GLU A 158 -1.43 -14.24 -2.89
N LYS A 159 -1.45 -15.03 -3.96
CA LYS A 159 -0.35 -15.08 -4.95
C LYS A 159 -0.58 -14.18 -6.15
N LYS A 160 -1.78 -13.68 -6.30
CA LYS A 160 -2.18 -12.80 -7.38
C LYS A 160 -3.16 -11.75 -6.84
N LEU A 161 -2.88 -10.50 -7.12
CA LEU A 161 -3.71 -9.36 -6.76
C LEU A 161 -3.97 -8.53 -8.02
N VAL A 162 -5.24 -8.20 -8.30
CA VAL A 162 -5.62 -7.33 -9.42
C VAL A 162 -6.30 -6.08 -8.87
N VAL A 163 -5.74 -4.92 -9.21
CA VAL A 163 -6.22 -3.62 -8.70
C VAL A 163 -6.46 -2.66 -9.84
N LEU A 164 -7.66 -2.12 -9.94
CA LEU A 164 -8.03 -1.03 -10.84
C LEU A 164 -8.00 0.29 -10.07
N ILE A 165 -7.13 1.21 -10.48
CA ILE A 165 -7.01 2.53 -9.85
C ILE A 165 -7.50 3.60 -10.81
N SER A 166 -8.53 4.36 -10.43
CA SER A 166 -9.16 5.36 -11.29
C SER A 166 -8.21 6.53 -11.61
N ARG A 167 -7.36 6.91 -10.66
CA ARG A 167 -6.36 7.99 -10.80
C ARG A 167 -5.02 7.54 -10.23
N SER A 168 -4.21 6.90 -11.05
CA SER A 168 -2.89 6.42 -10.67
C SER A 168 -1.76 7.21 -11.33
N THR A 169 -0.79 7.62 -10.49
CA THR A 169 0.49 8.17 -10.94
C THR A 169 1.59 7.10 -10.96
N TYR A 170 1.33 5.92 -10.39
CA TYR A 170 2.32 4.84 -10.28
C TYR A 170 2.62 4.19 -11.63
N GLY A 171 3.88 3.84 -11.85
CA GLY A 171 4.31 2.86 -12.85
C GLY A 171 4.30 1.43 -12.28
N ALA A 172 4.70 0.46 -13.09
CA ALA A 172 4.83 -0.92 -12.62
C ALA A 172 5.93 -1.06 -11.54
N GLU A 173 7.02 -0.30 -11.67
CA GLU A 173 8.11 -0.27 -10.69
C GLU A 173 7.67 0.32 -9.36
N ASP A 174 6.89 1.42 -9.36
CA ASP A 174 6.34 2.00 -8.14
C ASP A 174 5.40 1.04 -7.42
N MET A 175 4.63 0.25 -8.18
CA MET A 175 3.74 -0.76 -7.63
C MET A 175 4.53 -1.95 -7.02
N ALA A 176 5.59 -2.40 -7.68
CA ALA A 176 6.49 -3.41 -7.12
C ALA A 176 7.19 -2.90 -5.85
N ALA A 177 7.62 -1.63 -5.84
CA ALA A 177 8.21 -1.00 -4.67
C ALA A 177 7.22 -0.88 -3.50
N ALA A 178 5.91 -0.73 -3.77
CA ALA A 178 4.88 -0.75 -2.73
C ALA A 178 4.80 -2.11 -2.03
N VAL A 179 4.97 -3.22 -2.74
CA VAL A 179 5.02 -4.57 -2.15
C VAL A 179 6.18 -4.71 -1.16
N THR A 180 7.37 -4.26 -1.56
CA THR A 180 8.56 -4.22 -0.68
C THR A 180 8.35 -3.29 0.52
N ARG A 181 7.75 -2.12 0.31
CA ARG A 181 7.48 -1.15 1.38
C ARG A 181 6.57 -1.74 2.46
N VAL A 182 5.44 -2.34 2.07
CA VAL A 182 4.48 -2.95 3.01
C VAL A 182 5.14 -4.03 3.86
N TYR A 183 5.97 -4.89 3.25
CA TYR A 183 6.74 -5.88 4.00
C TYR A 183 7.70 -5.24 5.01
N ARG A 184 8.42 -4.19 4.61
CA ARG A 184 9.41 -3.53 5.48
C ARG A 184 8.79 -2.72 6.61
N GLU A 185 7.56 -2.25 6.44
CA GLU A 185 6.78 -1.58 7.48
C GLU A 185 6.17 -2.57 8.48
N ASP A 186 5.86 -3.80 8.03
CA ASP A 186 5.35 -4.88 8.88
C ASP A 186 5.99 -6.23 8.54
N PRO A 187 7.23 -6.48 8.99
CA PRO A 187 7.93 -7.74 8.69
C PRO A 187 7.33 -8.98 9.38
N ALA A 188 6.35 -8.81 10.28
CA ALA A 188 5.65 -9.92 10.92
C ALA A 188 4.48 -10.47 10.08
N ILE A 189 4.04 -9.72 9.06
CA ILE A 189 2.89 -10.09 8.24
C ILE A 189 3.14 -11.35 7.40
N VAL A 190 4.37 -11.51 6.91
CA VAL A 190 4.85 -12.71 6.20
C VAL A 190 6.31 -13.00 6.57
N PRO A 191 6.77 -14.27 6.59
CA PRO A 191 8.07 -14.66 7.14
C PRO A 191 9.28 -14.25 6.28
N LYS A 192 9.05 -13.77 5.05
CA LYS A 192 10.09 -13.38 4.11
C LYS A 192 9.57 -12.32 3.14
N GLU A 193 10.43 -11.39 2.72
CA GLU A 193 10.10 -10.41 1.68
C GLU A 193 9.65 -11.10 0.39
N PRO A 194 8.40 -10.86 -0.08
CA PRO A 194 7.92 -11.45 -1.32
C PRO A 194 8.54 -10.77 -2.54
N VAL A 195 8.72 -11.54 -3.61
CA VAL A 195 9.12 -10.99 -4.91
C VAL A 195 7.86 -10.70 -5.73
N ALA A 196 7.65 -9.45 -6.11
CA ALA A 196 6.54 -9.05 -6.95
C ALA A 196 6.94 -8.90 -8.42
N SER A 197 6.05 -9.33 -9.32
CA SER A 197 6.07 -8.92 -10.72
C SER A 197 4.75 -8.26 -11.08
N VAL A 198 4.81 -7.16 -11.85
CA VAL A 198 3.66 -6.30 -12.11
C VAL A 198 3.45 -6.13 -13.61
N ASN A 199 2.27 -6.54 -14.09
CA ASN A 199 1.76 -6.18 -15.40
C ASN A 199 0.82 -4.98 -15.26
N MET A 200 1.05 -3.92 -16.04
CA MET A 200 0.25 -2.70 -15.99
C MET A 200 -0.51 -2.52 -17.31
N TYR A 201 -1.80 -2.31 -17.19
CA TYR A 201 -2.72 -2.00 -18.29
C TYR A 201 -3.19 -0.56 -18.11
N SER A 202 -3.03 0.25 -19.14
CA SER A 202 -3.33 1.69 -19.09
C SER A 202 -4.54 2.01 -19.97
N GLY A 203 -5.46 2.80 -19.40
CA GLY A 203 -6.55 3.42 -20.14
C GLY A 203 -6.16 4.79 -20.68
N THR A 204 -7.14 5.52 -21.19
CA THR A 204 -7.01 6.95 -21.47
C THR A 204 -6.98 7.73 -20.16
N GLY A 205 -5.97 8.59 -19.99
CA GLY A 205 -5.82 9.39 -18.78
C GLY A 205 -5.05 8.67 -17.66
N ALA A 206 -5.53 8.82 -16.43
CA ALA A 206 -4.83 8.33 -15.23
C ALA A 206 -5.33 6.96 -14.72
N GLN A 207 -6.33 6.36 -15.39
CA GLN A 207 -6.82 5.03 -15.01
C GLN A 207 -5.79 3.97 -15.37
N LYS A 208 -5.49 3.09 -14.42
CA LYS A 208 -4.59 1.96 -14.62
C LYS A 208 -5.09 0.73 -13.88
N LEU A 209 -4.89 -0.43 -14.49
CA LEU A 209 -5.08 -1.72 -13.86
C LEU A 209 -3.71 -2.37 -13.67
N TYR A 210 -3.50 -2.91 -12.49
CA TYR A 210 -2.29 -3.64 -12.13
C TYR A 210 -2.62 -5.08 -11.81
N GLU A 211 -1.95 -6.00 -12.48
CA GLU A 211 -1.91 -7.39 -12.10
C GLU A 211 -0.58 -7.65 -11.43
N ILE A 212 -0.63 -7.92 -10.11
CA ILE A 212 0.53 -8.13 -9.26
C ILE A 212 0.61 -9.62 -8.94
N SER A 213 1.67 -10.27 -9.40
CA SER A 213 1.99 -11.64 -9.01
C SER A 213 2.95 -11.60 -7.82
N ILE A 214 2.57 -12.26 -6.71
CA ILE A 214 3.30 -12.27 -5.45
C ILE A 214 3.92 -13.66 -5.25
N ASN A 215 5.24 -13.71 -5.19
CA ASN A 215 5.99 -14.95 -4.96
C ASN A 215 6.66 -14.92 -3.58
N TYR A 216 6.14 -15.71 -2.66
CA TYR A 216 6.68 -15.84 -1.29
C TYR A 216 7.93 -16.74 -1.22
N GLY A 217 8.30 -17.43 -2.30
CA GLY A 217 9.45 -18.33 -2.34
C GLY A 217 9.27 -19.62 -1.54
N MET A 218 8.04 -19.95 -1.15
CA MET A 218 7.67 -21.14 -0.37
C MET A 218 6.27 -21.63 -0.72
N THR A 219 5.89 -22.83 -0.23
CA THR A 219 4.54 -23.35 -0.39
C THR A 219 3.54 -22.61 0.49
N GLY A 220 2.23 -22.71 0.22
CA GLY A 220 1.21 -22.07 1.08
C GLY A 220 1.23 -22.62 2.51
N GLU A 221 1.35 -23.94 2.66
CA GLU A 221 1.43 -24.59 3.99
C GLU A 221 2.66 -24.10 4.79
N GLU A 222 3.80 -23.94 4.11
CA GLU A 222 5.03 -23.41 4.73
C GLU A 222 4.90 -21.93 5.09
N LEU A 223 4.24 -21.14 4.24
CA LEU A 223 3.94 -19.74 4.50
C LEU A 223 3.08 -19.60 5.75
N ASP A 224 1.97 -20.32 5.82
CA ASP A 224 1.04 -20.29 6.95
C ASP A 224 1.73 -20.72 8.25
N ALA A 225 2.50 -21.82 8.20
CA ALA A 225 3.20 -22.34 9.38
C ALA A 225 4.27 -21.37 9.91
N ARG A 226 5.07 -20.77 9.04
CA ARG A 226 6.12 -19.83 9.44
C ARG A 226 5.54 -18.48 9.89
N THR A 227 4.49 -18.01 9.24
CA THR A 227 3.78 -16.81 9.67
C THR A 227 3.20 -16.99 11.06
N ALA A 228 2.54 -18.14 11.31
CA ALA A 228 2.01 -18.45 12.64
C ALA A 228 3.11 -18.55 13.72
N GLN A 229 4.29 -19.11 13.39
CA GLN A 229 5.42 -19.16 14.31
C GLN A 229 5.94 -17.75 14.63
N LEU A 230 6.06 -16.89 13.63
CA LEU A 230 6.55 -15.51 13.82
C LEU A 230 5.56 -14.70 14.67
N GLN A 231 4.26 -14.84 14.40
CA GLN A 231 3.19 -14.14 15.15
C GLN A 231 2.98 -14.70 16.57
N ALA A 232 3.47 -15.91 16.83
CA ALA A 232 3.40 -16.52 18.16
C ALA A 232 4.60 -16.14 19.05
N VAL A 233 5.54 -15.36 18.56
CA VAL A 233 6.62 -14.81 19.40
C VAL A 233 6.00 -13.82 20.38
N ASP A 234 6.11 -14.10 21.65
CA ASP A 234 5.63 -13.28 22.78
C ASP A 234 6.86 -12.85 23.58
N ALA A 235 7.51 -11.81 23.06
CA ALA A 235 8.80 -11.36 23.59
C ALA A 235 8.67 -10.65 24.94
N PHE A 236 7.48 -10.13 25.28
CA PHE A 236 7.27 -9.22 26.39
C PHE A 236 6.16 -9.69 27.35
N ALA A 237 5.81 -11.01 27.33
CA ALA A 237 4.76 -11.59 28.16
C ALA A 237 4.88 -11.26 29.67
N ASP A 238 6.10 -11.18 30.16
CA ASP A 238 6.40 -10.93 31.58
C ASP A 238 6.84 -9.47 31.83
N LEU A 239 6.83 -8.58 30.83
CA LEU A 239 7.26 -7.20 30.93
C LEU A 239 6.07 -6.29 31.32
N ASP A 240 6.20 -5.58 32.43
CA ASP A 240 5.25 -4.54 32.82
C ASP A 240 5.63 -3.23 32.10
N THR A 241 4.86 -2.86 31.09
CA THR A 241 5.13 -1.69 30.23
C THR A 241 4.39 -0.44 30.64
N ASP A 242 3.50 -0.50 31.65
CA ASP A 242 2.56 0.59 31.98
C ASP A 242 3.25 1.90 32.38
N ASP A 243 4.42 1.83 33.02
CA ASP A 243 5.17 2.99 33.51
C ASP A 243 6.49 3.24 32.70
N MET A 244 6.75 2.51 31.60
CA MET A 244 7.97 2.63 30.80
C MET A 244 7.90 3.80 29.82
N GLY A 245 9.01 4.56 29.71
CA GLY A 245 9.21 5.57 28.67
C GLY A 245 9.46 4.97 27.27
N GLU A 246 9.33 5.79 26.21
CA GLU A 246 9.60 5.33 24.84
C GLU A 246 11.04 4.80 24.67
N GLU A 247 12.01 5.38 25.38
CA GLU A 247 13.42 4.96 25.40
C GLU A 247 13.62 3.60 26.07
N GLU A 248 12.91 3.34 27.17
CA GLU A 248 12.96 2.06 27.89
C GLU A 248 12.30 0.95 27.07
N LEU A 249 11.16 1.24 26.42
CA LEU A 249 10.49 0.31 25.51
C LEU A 249 11.37 0.00 24.31
N ALA A 250 12.03 1.00 23.70
CA ALA A 250 12.96 0.80 22.61
C ALA A 250 14.18 -0.04 23.04
N TYR A 251 14.65 0.16 24.28
CA TYR A 251 15.74 -0.62 24.84
C TYR A 251 15.34 -2.06 25.13
N ALA A 252 14.16 -2.32 25.68
CA ALA A 252 13.64 -3.66 25.93
C ALA A 252 13.61 -4.50 24.63
N ALA A 253 13.20 -3.91 23.51
CA ALA A 253 13.28 -4.56 22.20
C ALA A 253 14.72 -4.87 21.76
N CYS A 254 15.67 -3.97 22.03
CA CYS A 254 17.09 -4.17 21.75
C CYS A 254 17.67 -5.28 22.64
N GLU A 255 17.40 -5.23 23.93
CA GLU A 255 17.87 -6.21 24.93
C GLU A 255 17.39 -7.62 24.62
N TYR A 256 16.09 -7.76 24.25
CA TYR A 256 15.56 -9.06 23.82
C TYR A 256 16.39 -9.66 22.68
N LEU A 257 16.72 -8.88 21.65
CA LEU A 257 17.52 -9.36 20.53
C LEU A 257 18.99 -9.62 20.91
N MET A 258 19.54 -8.85 21.84
CA MET A 258 20.89 -9.12 22.37
C MET A 258 20.96 -10.45 23.13
N GLU A 259 19.88 -10.85 23.78
CA GLU A 259 19.83 -12.10 24.56
C GLU A 259 19.46 -13.33 23.71
N HIS A 260 18.63 -13.14 22.67
CA HIS A 260 17.99 -14.25 21.95
C HIS A 260 18.46 -14.42 20.49
N CYS A 261 19.28 -13.50 19.96
CA CYS A 261 19.73 -13.54 18.58
C CYS A 261 21.27 -13.51 18.48
N ALA A 262 21.82 -14.36 17.65
CA ALA A 262 23.24 -14.33 17.29
C ALA A 262 23.43 -13.66 15.91
N VAL A 263 24.54 -12.92 15.74
CA VAL A 263 24.89 -12.35 14.44
C VAL A 263 25.35 -13.45 13.49
N SER A 264 24.80 -13.44 12.27
CA SER A 264 25.11 -14.37 11.19
C SER A 264 25.68 -13.65 9.97
N GLU A 265 26.61 -14.28 9.26
CA GLU A 265 27.09 -13.83 7.95
C GLU A 265 26.33 -14.47 6.78
N ASP A 266 25.40 -15.40 7.05
CA ASP A 266 24.58 -16.02 6.00
C ASP A 266 23.59 -15.00 5.43
N LYS A 267 23.64 -14.86 4.10
CA LYS A 267 22.71 -13.95 3.38
C LYS A 267 21.25 -14.38 3.46
N ASN A 268 20.97 -15.62 3.82
CA ASN A 268 19.62 -16.13 3.97
C ASN A 268 19.01 -15.79 5.34
N ASP A 269 19.82 -15.38 6.31
CA ASP A 269 19.38 -14.98 7.65
C ASP A 269 18.96 -13.50 7.68
N ASN A 270 18.34 -13.02 6.60
CA ASN A 270 17.96 -11.63 6.36
C ASN A 270 16.47 -11.33 6.64
N THR A 271 15.84 -12.07 7.54
CA THR A 271 14.40 -11.92 7.84
C THR A 271 14.16 -11.79 9.35
N ALA A 272 13.06 -11.15 9.73
CA ALA A 272 12.61 -11.14 11.13
C ALA A 272 12.37 -12.57 11.65
N TYR A 273 11.90 -13.48 10.78
CA TYR A 273 11.72 -14.89 11.11
C TYR A 273 13.05 -15.57 11.52
N ALA A 274 14.14 -15.31 10.77
CA ALA A 274 15.44 -15.87 11.08
C ALA A 274 15.95 -15.41 12.45
N ALA A 275 15.75 -14.14 12.79
CA ALA A 275 16.12 -13.58 14.09
C ALA A 275 15.24 -14.12 15.24
N LEU A 276 13.93 -13.95 15.12
CA LEU A 276 12.99 -14.17 16.24
C LEU A 276 12.63 -15.64 16.45
N VAL A 277 12.58 -16.44 15.39
CA VAL A 277 12.27 -17.88 15.46
C VAL A 277 13.50 -18.74 15.33
N GLY A 278 14.42 -18.35 14.42
CA GLY A 278 15.68 -19.07 14.18
C GLY A 278 16.79 -18.76 15.17
N GLY A 279 16.74 -17.63 15.88
CA GLY A 279 17.73 -17.21 16.87
C GLY A 279 19.05 -16.72 16.26
N GLN A 280 19.09 -16.44 14.96
CA GLN A 280 20.26 -15.88 14.29
C GLN A 280 19.85 -14.99 13.10
N ALA A 281 20.58 -13.91 12.86
CA ALA A 281 20.31 -13.01 11.75
C ALA A 281 21.56 -12.24 11.29
N ASN A 282 21.58 -11.86 10.03
CA ASN A 282 22.46 -10.81 9.55
C ASN A 282 21.88 -9.42 9.89
N SER A 283 22.56 -8.35 9.48
CA SER A 283 22.13 -6.98 9.84
C SER A 283 20.71 -6.62 9.34
N GLU A 284 20.29 -7.13 8.18
CA GLU A 284 18.95 -6.91 7.67
C GLU A 284 17.90 -7.66 8.50
N GLY A 285 18.11 -8.93 8.78
CA GLY A 285 17.20 -9.74 9.60
C GLY A 285 17.06 -9.21 11.03
N ALA A 286 18.18 -8.78 11.65
CA ALA A 286 18.17 -8.17 12.96
C ALA A 286 17.41 -6.83 12.98
N ALA A 287 17.60 -6.00 11.95
CA ALA A 287 16.88 -4.73 11.83
C ALA A 287 15.36 -4.93 11.60
N LEU A 288 14.97 -5.92 10.80
CA LEU A 288 13.55 -6.26 10.60
C LEU A 288 12.92 -6.84 11.86
N ALA A 289 13.64 -7.67 12.61
CA ALA A 289 13.17 -8.20 13.89
C ALA A 289 12.95 -7.08 14.92
N TYR A 290 13.85 -6.11 14.95
CA TYR A 290 13.71 -4.96 15.83
C TYR A 290 12.47 -4.12 15.50
N ILE A 291 12.09 -3.97 14.21
CA ILE A 291 10.83 -3.33 13.82
C ILE A 291 9.63 -4.10 14.39
N VAL A 292 9.63 -5.44 14.30
CA VAL A 292 8.53 -6.26 14.84
C VAL A 292 8.36 -6.01 16.33
N LEU A 293 9.45 -6.06 17.10
CA LEU A 293 9.43 -5.85 18.55
C LEU A 293 9.06 -4.41 18.94
N CYS A 294 9.61 -3.41 18.27
CA CYS A 294 9.26 -2.01 18.48
C CYS A 294 7.76 -1.76 18.21
N ARG A 295 7.21 -2.38 17.17
CA ARG A 295 5.79 -2.24 16.85
C ARG A 295 4.89 -2.85 17.93
N GLU A 296 5.26 -3.98 18.50
CA GLU A 296 4.55 -4.60 19.63
C GLU A 296 4.51 -3.67 20.84
N LEU A 297 5.61 -2.95 21.08
CA LEU A 297 5.74 -1.97 22.18
C LEU A 297 5.24 -0.55 21.82
N GLY A 298 4.74 -0.33 20.60
CA GLY A 298 4.23 0.98 20.16
C GLY A 298 5.31 2.01 19.82
N VAL A 299 6.58 1.60 19.65
CA VAL A 299 7.71 2.47 19.28
C VAL A 299 7.79 2.64 17.75
N ASP A 300 7.84 3.89 17.25
CA ASP A 300 8.04 4.19 15.82
C ASP A 300 9.48 3.83 15.41
N CYS A 301 9.60 2.80 14.59
CA CYS A 301 10.86 2.24 14.13
C CYS A 301 10.83 1.99 12.62
N ARG A 302 11.93 2.25 11.93
CA ARG A 302 12.11 1.97 10.50
C ARG A 302 13.51 1.48 10.19
N ILE A 303 13.63 0.66 9.14
CA ILE A 303 14.93 0.16 8.67
C ILE A 303 15.66 1.23 7.85
N VAL A 304 16.98 1.24 7.97
CA VAL A 304 17.91 2.02 7.15
C VAL A 304 18.79 1.06 6.35
N TYR A 305 18.87 1.32 5.05
CA TYR A 305 19.78 0.62 4.14
C TYR A 305 20.98 1.54 3.84
N GLY A 306 22.17 1.04 4.08
CA GLY A 306 23.39 1.83 3.89
C GLY A 306 24.65 1.00 3.97
N GLN A 307 25.71 1.59 4.52
CA GLN A 307 27.00 0.94 4.71
C GLN A 307 27.53 1.22 6.11
N LYS A 308 28.17 0.21 6.72
CA LYS A 308 28.99 0.33 7.92
C LYS A 308 30.41 -0.08 7.55
N ASN A 309 31.38 0.80 7.79
CA ASN A 309 32.77 0.59 7.40
C ASN A 309 32.94 0.17 5.93
N TRP A 310 32.16 0.81 5.02
CA TRP A 310 32.17 0.58 3.57
C TRP A 310 31.61 -0.78 3.11
N THR A 311 30.99 -1.54 4.00
CA THR A 311 30.28 -2.79 3.69
C THR A 311 28.79 -2.54 3.78
N GLU A 312 28.00 -3.12 2.88
CA GLU A 312 26.54 -3.07 2.94
C GLU A 312 26.05 -3.51 4.31
N HIS A 313 25.14 -2.72 4.88
CA HIS A 313 24.66 -2.91 6.24
C HIS A 313 23.28 -2.32 6.42
N CYS A 314 22.50 -2.93 7.30
CA CYS A 314 21.19 -2.46 7.69
C CYS A 314 21.16 -2.16 9.19
N TRP A 315 20.42 -1.13 9.59
CA TRP A 315 20.18 -0.78 10.97
C TRP A 315 18.85 -0.04 11.07
N ASN A 316 18.50 0.51 12.20
CA ASN A 316 17.22 1.16 12.42
C ASN A 316 17.36 2.64 12.75
N ILE A 317 16.28 3.38 12.54
CA ILE A 317 16.01 4.67 13.16
C ILE A 317 14.75 4.50 13.98
N VAL A 318 14.82 4.88 15.27
CA VAL A 318 13.68 4.95 16.19
C VAL A 318 13.32 6.39 16.49
N ARG A 319 12.05 6.64 16.79
CA ARG A 319 11.58 7.91 17.30
C ARG A 319 11.26 7.78 18.79
N ILE A 320 11.86 8.63 19.61
CA ILE A 320 11.69 8.66 21.06
C ILE A 320 11.46 10.12 21.46
N ASP A 321 10.36 10.42 22.12
CA ASP A 321 9.98 11.77 22.56
C ASP A 321 10.09 12.84 21.47
N GLY A 322 9.71 12.45 20.23
CA GLY A 322 9.75 13.32 19.07
C GLY A 322 11.13 13.51 18.42
N SER A 323 12.19 12.95 18.97
CA SER A 323 13.56 12.94 18.43
C SER A 323 13.88 11.61 17.78
N TYR A 324 14.80 11.61 16.80
CA TYR A 324 15.21 10.39 16.09
C TYR A 324 16.61 9.96 16.48
N TYR A 325 16.84 8.64 16.53
CA TYR A 325 18.09 7.99 16.91
C TYR A 325 18.37 6.79 16.02
N HIS A 326 19.63 6.55 15.69
CA HIS A 326 20.05 5.31 15.06
C HIS A 326 20.20 4.20 16.10
N VAL A 327 19.78 2.98 15.72
CA VAL A 327 19.96 1.75 16.51
C VAL A 327 20.48 0.65 15.58
N ASP A 328 21.66 0.12 15.88
CA ASP A 328 22.28 -1.03 15.18
C ASP A 328 22.29 -2.25 16.11
N ILE A 329 21.35 -3.15 15.90
CA ILE A 329 21.18 -4.35 16.72
C ILE A 329 22.38 -5.28 16.63
N THR A 330 22.99 -5.42 15.44
CA THR A 330 24.18 -6.28 15.33
C THR A 330 25.36 -5.70 16.08
N ALA A 331 25.54 -4.38 16.09
CA ALA A 331 26.57 -3.73 16.90
C ALA A 331 26.30 -3.92 18.40
N ALA A 332 25.04 -3.83 18.82
CA ALA A 332 24.65 -4.08 20.21
C ALA A 332 24.89 -5.52 20.64
N ILE A 333 24.56 -6.50 19.80
CA ILE A 333 24.82 -7.93 20.05
C ILE A 333 26.33 -8.21 20.18
N GLU A 334 27.14 -7.67 19.27
CA GLU A 334 28.58 -7.97 19.20
C GLU A 334 29.42 -7.25 20.27
N SER A 335 29.00 -6.03 20.66
CA SER A 335 29.85 -5.12 21.44
C SER A 335 29.16 -4.47 22.64
N GLY A 336 27.93 -4.85 22.92
CA GLY A 336 27.09 -4.25 23.98
C GLY A 336 26.26 -3.09 23.48
N ALA A 337 25.19 -2.75 24.23
CA ALA A 337 24.21 -1.76 23.85
C ALA A 337 24.83 -0.36 23.55
N GLU A 338 25.85 0.05 24.29
CA GLU A 338 26.55 1.33 24.07
C GLU A 338 27.10 1.47 22.64
N ALA A 339 27.44 0.35 21.98
CA ALA A 339 27.99 0.36 20.63
C ALA A 339 26.94 0.58 19.52
N GLY A 340 25.66 0.32 19.78
CA GLY A 340 24.63 0.32 18.75
C GLY A 340 23.34 1.02 19.12
N PHE A 341 23.10 1.40 20.38
CA PHE A 341 21.81 1.95 20.83
C PHE A 341 21.89 3.47 21.06
N LEU A 342 20.88 4.21 20.60
CA LEU A 342 20.73 5.67 20.73
C LEU A 342 21.89 6.49 20.16
N MET A 343 22.34 6.19 18.94
CA MET A 343 23.32 7.02 18.23
C MET A 343 22.62 8.18 17.51
N ASN A 344 23.23 9.36 17.53
CA ASN A 344 22.82 10.45 16.64
C ASN A 344 23.66 10.46 15.35
N ASP A 345 23.27 11.34 14.37
CA ASP A 345 23.98 11.45 13.10
C ASP A 345 25.49 11.70 13.29
N GLU A 346 25.87 12.54 14.27
CA GLU A 346 27.27 12.89 14.51
C GLU A 346 28.09 11.67 14.97
N THR A 347 27.51 10.86 15.86
CA THR A 347 28.12 9.62 16.36
C THR A 347 28.19 8.56 15.26
N ALA A 348 27.08 8.38 14.51
CA ALA A 348 26.99 7.36 13.46
C ALA A 348 27.90 7.68 12.27
N TRP A 349 28.11 8.97 11.93
CA TRP A 349 28.86 9.39 10.75
C TRP A 349 30.29 8.89 10.68
N GLY A 350 30.87 8.52 11.79
CA GLY A 350 32.23 7.94 11.85
C GLY A 350 32.35 6.62 11.10
N GLN A 351 31.33 5.78 11.17
CA GLN A 351 31.34 4.40 10.65
C GLN A 351 30.25 4.14 9.60
N TYR A 352 29.10 4.86 9.67
CA TYR A 352 27.93 4.61 8.84
C TYR A 352 27.81 5.60 7.69
N ARG A 353 27.22 5.15 6.57
CA ARG A 353 26.89 5.95 5.39
C ARG A 353 25.51 5.56 4.91
N TRP A 354 24.64 6.54 4.70
CA TRP A 354 23.26 6.37 4.20
C TRP A 354 22.86 7.56 3.35
N ASP A 355 21.76 7.44 2.62
CA ASP A 355 21.15 8.58 1.93
C ASP A 355 20.39 9.44 2.93
N VAL A 356 21.03 10.49 3.41
CA VAL A 356 20.46 11.42 4.40
C VAL A 356 19.19 12.14 3.93
N SER A 357 18.90 12.13 2.63
CA SER A 357 17.68 12.73 2.09
C SER A 357 16.46 11.81 2.23
N SER A 358 16.68 10.52 2.40
CA SER A 358 15.63 9.49 2.49
C SER A 358 15.17 9.20 3.91
N TYR A 359 15.87 9.73 4.92
CA TYR A 359 15.60 9.42 6.33
C TYR A 359 15.53 10.70 7.19
N PRO A 360 14.81 10.66 8.32
CA PRO A 360 14.78 11.77 9.25
C PRO A 360 16.16 12.02 9.85
N LYS A 361 16.44 13.28 10.19
CA LYS A 361 17.67 13.65 10.86
C LYS A 361 17.67 13.14 12.31
N CYS A 362 18.68 12.36 12.68
CA CYS A 362 18.88 11.87 14.03
C CYS A 362 19.71 12.89 14.84
N SER A 363 19.04 13.81 15.56
CA SER A 363 19.70 14.86 16.34
C SER A 363 19.37 14.77 17.82
N GLY A 364 18.85 13.66 18.30
CA GLY A 364 18.54 13.43 19.70
C GLY A 364 19.79 13.47 20.59
N GLU A 365 19.62 13.87 21.83
CA GLU A 365 20.71 14.04 22.81
C GLU A 365 20.84 12.86 23.77
N LEU A 366 19.80 12.01 23.91
CA LEU A 366 19.85 10.82 24.74
C LEU A 366 20.96 9.86 24.29
N ARG A 367 21.55 9.19 25.27
CA ARG A 367 22.58 8.16 25.10
C ARG A 367 22.20 6.94 25.94
N TYR A 368 22.66 5.76 25.55
CA TYR A 368 22.47 4.56 26.36
C TYR A 368 22.88 4.73 27.85
N GLY A 369 23.97 5.49 28.08
CA GLY A 369 24.44 5.77 29.45
C GLY A 369 23.43 6.54 30.31
N ASP A 370 22.53 7.31 29.72
CA ASP A 370 21.54 8.08 30.46
C ASP A 370 20.48 7.14 31.08
N LEU A 371 20.14 6.03 30.41
CA LEU A 371 19.22 5.00 30.92
C LEU A 371 19.72 4.28 32.17
N LEU A 372 21.03 4.27 32.40
CA LEU A 372 21.64 3.54 33.52
C LEU A 372 21.63 4.32 34.84
N PHE A 373 21.26 5.61 34.82
CA PHE A 373 21.35 6.52 35.96
C PHE A 373 20.00 7.00 36.52
N ASP A 374 18.88 6.58 35.92
CA ASP A 374 17.54 6.92 36.39
C ASP A 374 16.94 5.87 37.35
N GLU A 375 17.78 5.01 37.97
CA GLU A 375 17.41 4.11 39.09
C GLU A 375 17.45 4.82 40.47
#